data_2024c3aba3da5a222e6bde5b1a0c911d
#
_entry.id   2024c3aba3da5a222e6bde5b1a0c911d
#
_cell.length_a   1.000
_cell.length_b   1.000
_cell.length_c   1.000
_cell.angle_alpha   90.00
_cell.angle_beta   90.00
_cell.angle_gamma   90.00
#
_symmetry.space_group_name_H-M   'P 1'
#
loop_
_entity.id
_entity.type
_entity.pdbx_description
1 polymer ?
#
loop_
_entity_poly.entity_id
_entity_poly.type
_entity_poly.pdbx_seq_one_letter_code
_entity_poly.pdbx_strand_id
1 'polypeptide(L)'
;MEIKNLIDEDFCNYKKPAMFIGMPKCSFKCDKECGERVCQNSELATAPNIEIDNPGEIVIRYFQNPITEAVVFGGLEPFDSYEDLTQLLSLFACGSQSNYAQTKGMPDIVIYTGYEPEEIMEKLAPYGVLTSFGGDFIIKFGRFIPRRHHKFDELLGVELASDNQYAMRLEDLL
;
A
#
# COMPACT_ATOMS: atom_id res chain seq x y z
N MET A 1 10.68 12.64 -3.96
CA MET A 1 10.18 11.76 -2.88
C MET A 1 11.20 10.67 -2.55
N GLU A 2 11.02 10.03 -1.41
CA GLU A 2 11.86 8.89 -1.02
C GLU A 2 11.00 7.63 -0.86
N ILE A 3 11.59 6.46 -1.12
CA ILE A 3 10.97 5.15 -0.85
C ILE A 3 12.01 4.22 -0.21
N LYS A 4 11.56 3.13 0.41
CA LYS A 4 12.48 2.10 0.95
C LYS A 4 12.86 1.07 -0.09
N ASN A 5 11.91 0.63 -0.89
CA ASN A 5 12.14 -0.32 -1.97
C ASN A 5 11.08 -0.19 -3.06
N LEU A 6 11.39 -0.70 -4.23
CA LEU A 6 10.49 -0.86 -5.36
C LEU A 6 10.68 -2.25 -5.93
N ILE A 7 9.61 -3.05 -5.95
CA ILE A 7 9.59 -4.39 -6.52
C ILE A 7 8.60 -4.38 -7.68
N ASP A 8 9.08 -4.66 -8.87
CA ASP A 8 8.22 -4.61 -10.06
C ASP A 8 7.16 -5.70 -10.10
N GLU A 9 7.50 -6.87 -9.56
CA GLU A 9 6.65 -8.06 -9.62
C GLU A 9 6.66 -8.77 -8.26
N ASP A 10 5.74 -8.35 -7.40
CA ASP A 10 5.47 -8.97 -6.09
C ASP A 10 4.29 -9.94 -6.20
N PHE A 11 4.45 -11.14 -5.68
CA PHE A 11 3.45 -12.20 -5.65
C PHE A 11 3.05 -12.59 -4.23
N CYS A 12 3.50 -11.85 -3.23
CA CYS A 12 3.35 -12.23 -1.82
C CYS A 12 2.33 -11.38 -1.05
N ASN A 13 2.07 -10.16 -1.51
CA ASN A 13 1.27 -9.19 -0.75
C ASN A 13 -0.15 -9.00 -1.30
N TYR A 14 -0.48 -9.60 -2.42
CA TYR A 14 -1.83 -9.56 -3.00
C TYR A 14 -2.07 -10.77 -3.89
N LYS A 15 -3.34 -11.13 -4.09
CA LYS A 15 -3.79 -12.25 -4.94
C LYS A 15 -3.46 -12.11 -6.42
N LYS A 16 -3.15 -10.90 -6.89
CA LYS A 16 -2.72 -10.61 -8.25
C LYS A 16 -1.24 -10.18 -8.24
N PRO A 17 -0.50 -10.41 -9.32
CA PRO A 17 0.85 -9.85 -9.46
C PRO A 17 0.82 -8.33 -9.28
N ALA A 18 1.66 -7.80 -8.41
CA ALA A 18 1.62 -6.40 -8.04
C ALA A 18 3.00 -5.74 -8.14
N MET A 19 3.01 -4.43 -8.41
CA MET A 19 4.17 -3.61 -8.09
C MET A 19 4.11 -3.26 -6.61
N PHE A 20 5.18 -3.52 -5.85
CA PHE A 20 5.26 -3.16 -4.43
C PHE A 20 6.11 -1.91 -4.24
N ILE A 21 5.57 -0.92 -3.52
CA ILE A 21 6.23 0.34 -3.20
C ILE A 21 6.36 0.44 -1.69
N GLY A 22 7.60 0.38 -1.19
CA GLY A 22 7.89 0.47 0.23
C GLY A 22 8.00 1.92 0.68
N MET A 23 7.05 2.38 1.50
CA MET A 23 7.02 3.75 2.03
C MET A 23 8.08 3.96 3.12
N PRO A 24 8.66 5.18 3.24
CA PRO A 24 9.92 5.37 3.97
C PRO A 24 9.76 5.72 5.45
N LYS A 25 8.57 6.09 5.91
CA LYS A 25 8.34 6.61 7.28
C LYS A 25 7.43 5.71 8.09
N CYS A 26 7.64 5.66 9.41
CA CYS A 26 6.75 5.02 10.36
C CYS A 26 6.89 5.63 11.75
N SER A 27 5.78 5.89 12.40
CA SER A 27 5.71 6.34 13.80
C SER A 27 5.95 5.22 14.83
N PHE A 28 6.05 3.95 14.36
CA PHE A 28 6.25 2.74 15.18
C PHE A 28 5.22 2.58 16.30
N LYS A 29 3.96 2.82 16.01
CA LYS A 29 2.87 2.62 16.97
C LYS A 29 2.77 1.18 17.44
N CYS A 30 3.07 0.18 16.57
CA CYS A 30 3.09 -1.22 16.96
C CYS A 30 4.04 -1.46 18.15
N ASP A 31 5.28 -0.94 18.08
CA ASP A 31 6.28 -1.08 19.14
C ASP A 31 5.86 -0.34 20.41
N LYS A 32 5.33 0.88 20.25
CA LYS A 32 4.90 1.71 21.37
C LYS A 32 3.74 1.10 22.16
N GLU A 33 2.77 0.50 21.47
CA GLU A 33 1.61 -0.14 22.09
C GLU A 33 1.97 -1.49 22.74
N CYS A 34 2.89 -2.25 22.14
CA CYS A 34 3.37 -3.49 22.72
C CYS A 34 4.38 -3.29 23.86
N GLY A 35 4.97 -2.09 23.98
CA GLY A 35 6.02 -1.79 24.96
C GLY A 35 7.37 -2.47 24.65
N GLU A 36 7.50 -3.10 23.49
CA GLU A 36 8.71 -3.75 23.01
C GLU A 36 8.83 -3.64 21.48
N ARG A 37 10.01 -3.92 20.93
CA ARG A 37 10.23 -3.88 19.48
C ARG A 37 9.63 -5.13 18.85
N VAL A 38 8.51 -4.96 18.15
CA VAL A 38 7.75 -6.03 17.48
C VAL A 38 7.64 -5.85 15.97
N CYS A 39 8.01 -4.67 15.45
CA CYS A 39 7.84 -4.34 14.05
C CYS A 39 8.55 -5.36 13.14
N GLN A 40 7.79 -6.03 12.28
CA GLN A 40 8.32 -7.01 11.32
C GLN A 40 9.22 -6.36 10.26
N ASN A 41 9.03 -5.07 10.00
CA ASN A 41 9.79 -4.28 9.04
C ASN A 41 10.89 -3.43 9.70
N SER A 42 11.32 -3.80 10.91
CA SER A 42 12.31 -3.03 11.66
C SER A 42 13.67 -2.91 10.95
N GLU A 43 14.06 -3.91 10.16
CA GLU A 43 15.28 -3.86 9.33
C GLU A 43 15.13 -2.85 8.19
N LEU A 44 13.94 -2.80 7.57
CA LEU A 44 13.64 -1.82 6.52
C LEU A 44 13.73 -0.39 7.04
N ALA A 45 13.37 -0.15 8.30
CA ALA A 45 13.46 1.17 8.92
C ALA A 45 14.90 1.70 8.96
N THR A 46 15.89 0.83 9.12
CA THR A 46 17.32 1.19 9.16
C THR A 46 17.99 1.17 7.79
N ALA A 47 17.37 0.56 6.79
CA ALA A 47 17.87 0.57 5.41
C ALA A 47 17.90 2.01 4.83
N PRO A 48 18.81 2.32 3.93
CA PRO A 48 18.85 3.62 3.25
C PRO A 48 17.56 3.83 2.43
N ASN A 49 17.15 5.09 2.29
CA ASN A 49 16.10 5.46 1.37
C ASN A 49 16.64 5.50 -0.08
N ILE A 50 15.76 5.26 -1.02
CA ILE A 50 15.98 5.44 -2.45
C ILE A 50 15.35 6.78 -2.83
N GLU A 51 16.14 7.71 -3.33
CA GLU A 51 15.62 8.96 -3.87
C GLU A 51 14.97 8.75 -5.23
N ILE A 52 13.79 9.31 -5.40
CA ILE A 52 13.02 9.30 -6.65
C ILE A 52 12.81 10.74 -7.09
N ASP A 53 13.58 11.16 -8.08
CA ASP A 53 13.51 12.53 -8.62
C ASP A 53 12.19 12.78 -9.36
N ASN A 54 11.73 11.79 -10.09
CA ASN A 54 10.49 11.86 -10.86
C ASN A 54 9.56 10.68 -10.51
N PRO A 55 8.57 10.85 -9.62
CA PRO A 55 7.62 9.79 -9.27
C PRO A 55 6.80 9.25 -10.46
N GLY A 56 6.66 10.02 -11.53
CA GLY A 56 6.02 9.56 -12.76
C GLY A 56 6.72 8.37 -13.43
N GLU A 57 8.03 8.19 -13.18
CA GLU A 57 8.78 7.03 -13.70
C GLU A 57 8.30 5.71 -13.09
N ILE A 58 7.90 5.70 -11.81
CA ILE A 58 7.29 4.53 -11.17
C ILE A 58 6.01 4.14 -11.89
N VAL A 59 5.18 5.14 -12.21
CA VAL A 59 3.90 4.94 -12.89
C VAL A 59 4.11 4.43 -14.32
N ILE A 60 5.05 5.02 -15.06
CA ILE A 60 5.42 4.55 -16.41
C ILE A 60 5.91 3.10 -16.35
N ARG A 61 6.77 2.78 -15.38
CA ARG A 61 7.32 1.43 -15.18
C ARG A 61 6.21 0.41 -14.91
N TYR A 62 5.19 0.77 -14.10
CA TYR A 62 4.02 -0.07 -13.88
C TYR A 62 3.24 -0.31 -15.20
N PHE A 63 2.91 0.74 -15.95
CA PHE A 63 2.13 0.58 -17.18
C PHE A 63 2.87 -0.14 -18.31
N GLN A 64 4.20 -0.11 -18.29
CA GLN A 64 5.04 -0.87 -19.23
C GLN A 64 5.20 -2.34 -18.85
N ASN A 65 4.98 -2.72 -17.60
CA ASN A 65 5.07 -4.11 -17.16
C ASN A 65 3.80 -4.88 -17.54
N PRO A 66 3.87 -5.92 -18.38
CA PRO A 66 2.69 -6.65 -18.84
C PRO A 66 2.10 -7.61 -17.79
N ILE A 67 2.81 -7.88 -16.71
CA ILE A 67 2.46 -8.91 -15.73
C ILE A 67 1.62 -8.33 -14.59
N THR A 68 2.02 -7.16 -14.04
CA THR A 68 1.38 -6.58 -12.87
C THR A 68 -0.03 -6.04 -13.15
N GLU A 69 -0.94 -6.33 -12.25
CA GLU A 69 -2.34 -5.89 -12.30
C GLU A 69 -2.71 -4.98 -11.10
N ALA A 70 -1.83 -4.90 -10.10
CA ALA A 70 -2.05 -4.15 -8.87
C ALA A 70 -0.82 -3.34 -8.46
N VAL A 71 -1.05 -2.38 -7.57
CA VAL A 71 0.01 -1.64 -6.86
C VAL A 71 -0.22 -1.79 -5.36
N VAL A 72 0.78 -2.27 -4.66
CA VAL A 72 0.77 -2.44 -3.19
C VAL A 72 1.66 -1.39 -2.56
N PHE A 73 1.10 -0.59 -1.67
CA PHE A 73 1.82 0.34 -0.81
C PHE A 73 2.00 -0.28 0.58
N GLY A 74 3.24 -0.41 1.02
CA GLY A 74 3.56 -1.05 2.30
C GLY A 74 4.97 -0.69 2.75
N GLY A 75 5.70 -1.67 3.27
CA GLY A 75 7.03 -1.45 3.82
C GLY A 75 6.95 -0.87 5.22
N LEU A 76 7.17 0.43 5.38
CA LEU A 76 6.82 1.15 6.61
C LEU A 76 5.36 1.64 6.54
N GLU A 77 5.00 2.71 7.24
CA GLU A 77 3.62 3.15 7.33
C GLU A 77 3.25 4.12 6.19
N PRO A 78 2.40 3.75 5.22
CA PRO A 78 2.05 4.62 4.10
C PRO A 78 1.41 5.94 4.53
N PHE A 79 0.56 5.94 5.55
CA PHE A 79 -0.11 7.15 6.03
C PHE A 79 0.79 8.09 6.84
N ASP A 80 2.00 7.65 7.23
CA ASP A 80 3.04 8.53 7.77
C ASP A 80 3.84 9.23 6.64
N SER A 81 3.66 8.78 5.40
CA SER A 81 4.17 9.39 4.16
C SER A 81 3.02 9.90 3.28
N TYR A 82 2.00 10.50 3.88
CA TYR A 82 0.71 10.79 3.26
C TYR A 82 0.80 11.64 1.99
N GLU A 83 1.67 12.64 1.95
CA GLU A 83 1.86 13.51 0.78
C GLU A 83 2.40 12.71 -0.41
N ASP A 84 3.42 11.90 -0.19
CA ASP A 84 4.03 11.06 -1.22
C ASP A 84 3.05 9.97 -1.70
N LEU A 85 2.30 9.35 -0.77
CA LEU A 85 1.26 8.39 -1.08
C LEU A 85 0.18 9.01 -1.98
N THR A 86 -0.32 10.20 -1.61
CA THR A 86 -1.34 10.93 -2.36
C THR A 86 -0.84 11.34 -3.75
N GLN A 87 0.40 11.75 -3.86
CA GLN A 87 1.03 12.07 -5.14
C GLN A 87 1.06 10.85 -6.06
N LEU A 88 1.52 9.70 -5.57
CA LEU A 88 1.57 8.47 -6.36
C LEU A 88 0.18 8.00 -6.78
N LEU A 89 -0.80 7.99 -5.87
CA LEU A 89 -2.18 7.62 -6.19
C LEU A 89 -2.77 8.51 -7.30
N SER A 90 -2.53 9.82 -7.21
CA SER A 90 -2.96 10.78 -8.24
C SER A 90 -2.28 10.53 -9.59
N LEU A 91 -0.99 10.21 -9.58
CA LEU A 91 -0.24 9.89 -10.78
C LEU A 91 -0.72 8.57 -11.42
N PHE A 92 -1.06 7.54 -10.64
CA PHE A 92 -1.65 6.30 -11.15
C PHE A 92 -3.03 6.57 -11.78
N ALA A 93 -3.87 7.37 -11.13
CA ALA A 93 -5.17 7.77 -11.67
C ALA A 93 -5.03 8.54 -13.00
N CYS A 94 -4.13 9.53 -13.05
CA CYS A 94 -3.84 10.26 -14.29
C CYS A 94 -3.23 9.35 -15.37
N GLY A 95 -2.31 8.46 -14.96
CA GLY A 95 -1.67 7.49 -15.86
C GLY A 95 -2.68 6.56 -16.50
N SER A 96 -3.68 6.07 -15.75
CA SER A 96 -4.74 5.20 -16.26
C SER A 96 -5.61 5.84 -17.36
N GLN A 97 -5.65 7.17 -17.42
CA GLN A 97 -6.36 7.94 -18.46
C GLN A 97 -5.46 8.26 -19.66
N SER A 98 -4.17 7.95 -19.59
CA SER A 98 -3.22 8.25 -20.67
C SER A 98 -3.26 7.19 -21.77
N ASN A 99 -2.73 7.55 -22.94
CA ASN A 99 -2.57 6.61 -24.05
C ASN A 99 -1.64 5.41 -23.71
N TYR A 100 -0.79 5.53 -22.71
CA TYR A 100 0.04 4.43 -22.22
C TYR A 100 -0.77 3.34 -21.50
N ALA A 101 -1.91 3.71 -20.94
CA ALA A 101 -2.77 2.80 -20.17
C ALA A 101 -3.91 2.19 -20.99
N GLN A 102 -4.01 2.45 -22.29
CA GLN A 102 -5.15 2.03 -23.14
C GLN A 102 -5.44 0.52 -23.09
N THR A 103 -4.50 -0.29 -22.65
CA THR A 103 -4.66 -1.74 -22.54
C THR A 103 -4.76 -2.25 -21.10
N LYS A 104 -4.42 -1.44 -20.08
CA LYS A 104 -4.22 -1.91 -18.70
C LYS A 104 -5.24 -1.35 -17.69
N GLY A 105 -5.78 -0.14 -17.91
CA GLY A 105 -6.71 0.52 -16.99
C GLY A 105 -6.06 0.94 -15.65
N MET A 106 -6.89 1.32 -14.69
CA MET A 106 -6.45 1.62 -13.32
C MET A 106 -6.03 0.32 -12.62
N PRO A 107 -4.86 0.28 -11.94
CA PRO A 107 -4.50 -0.88 -11.11
C PRO A 107 -5.47 -1.07 -9.95
N ASP A 108 -5.56 -2.30 -9.43
CA ASP A 108 -6.01 -2.48 -8.07
C ASP A 108 -5.00 -1.78 -7.13
N ILE A 109 -5.50 -0.99 -6.20
CA ILE A 109 -4.68 -0.31 -5.19
C ILE A 109 -4.84 -1.03 -3.87
N VAL A 110 -3.72 -1.42 -3.27
CA VAL A 110 -3.70 -2.07 -1.95
C VAL A 110 -2.78 -1.27 -1.04
N ILE A 111 -3.29 -0.83 0.12
CA ILE A 111 -2.51 -0.08 1.12
C ILE A 111 -2.44 -0.90 2.40
N TYR A 112 -1.24 -1.24 2.83
CA TYR A 112 -0.97 -1.92 4.09
C TYR A 112 -0.70 -0.89 5.20
N THR A 113 -1.63 -0.74 6.13
CA THR A 113 -1.47 0.19 7.27
C THR A 113 -1.57 -0.55 8.61
N GLY A 114 -0.85 -0.03 9.59
CA GLY A 114 -1.03 -0.41 10.99
C GLY A 114 -2.10 0.42 11.71
N TYR A 115 -2.65 1.43 11.06
CA TYR A 115 -3.74 2.22 11.64
C TYR A 115 -5.06 1.46 11.60
N GLU A 116 -6.00 1.89 12.47
CA GLU A 116 -7.42 1.53 12.36
C GLU A 116 -8.17 2.61 11.55
N PRO A 117 -9.35 2.31 10.98
CA PRO A 117 -10.09 3.25 10.16
C PRO A 117 -10.32 4.60 10.83
N GLU A 118 -10.68 4.61 12.12
CA GLU A 118 -10.99 5.82 12.89
C GLU A 118 -9.79 6.76 13.00
N GLU A 119 -8.56 6.23 12.94
CA GLU A 119 -7.34 7.02 13.05
C GLU A 119 -7.00 7.78 11.76
N ILE A 120 -7.51 7.32 10.61
CA ILE A 120 -7.11 7.83 9.28
C ILE A 120 -8.30 8.16 8.36
N MET A 121 -9.53 8.16 8.88
CA MET A 121 -10.73 8.41 8.07
C MET A 121 -10.64 9.73 7.28
N GLU A 122 -10.15 10.81 7.91
CA GLU A 122 -9.97 12.11 7.25
C GLU A 122 -8.97 12.05 6.09
N LYS A 123 -7.96 11.15 6.18
CA LYS A 123 -6.98 10.92 5.12
C LYS A 123 -7.53 10.02 4.01
N LEU A 124 -8.48 9.14 4.33
CA LEU A 124 -9.11 8.23 3.37
C LEU A 124 -10.18 8.91 2.52
N ALA A 125 -10.96 9.82 3.11
CA ALA A 125 -12.08 10.46 2.44
C ALA A 125 -11.74 11.06 1.06
N PRO A 126 -10.59 11.74 0.85
CA PRO A 126 -10.21 12.26 -0.47
C PRO A 126 -9.99 11.16 -1.53
N TYR A 127 -9.70 9.93 -1.11
CA TYR A 127 -9.44 8.83 -2.05
C TYR A 127 -10.73 8.20 -2.62
N GLY A 128 -11.90 8.52 -2.07
CA GLY A 128 -13.17 8.02 -2.57
C GLY A 128 -13.39 8.28 -4.06
N VAL A 129 -12.89 9.40 -4.57
CA VAL A 129 -12.96 9.69 -6.02
C VAL A 129 -12.18 8.69 -6.86
N LEU A 130 -11.15 8.06 -6.32
CA LEU A 130 -10.29 7.14 -7.05
C LEU A 130 -11.00 5.83 -7.40
N THR A 131 -12.03 5.44 -6.64
CA THR A 131 -12.82 4.23 -6.90
C THR A 131 -13.58 4.32 -8.23
N SER A 132 -13.83 5.54 -8.72
CA SER A 132 -14.52 5.77 -10.00
C SER A 132 -13.65 5.50 -11.24
N PHE A 133 -12.32 5.37 -11.08
CA PHE A 133 -11.41 5.10 -12.20
C PHE A 133 -11.30 3.62 -12.58
N GLY A 134 -11.97 2.74 -11.83
CA GLY A 134 -11.88 1.28 -11.94
C GLY A 134 -10.72 0.71 -11.12
N GLY A 135 -10.65 -0.62 -11.04
CA GLY A 135 -9.76 -1.31 -10.10
C GLY A 135 -10.32 -1.34 -8.67
N ASP A 136 -9.92 -2.34 -7.91
CA ASP A 136 -10.26 -2.42 -6.49
C ASP A 136 -9.38 -1.46 -5.68
N PHE A 137 -9.96 -0.75 -4.71
CA PHE A 137 -9.19 0.03 -3.74
C PHE A 137 -9.35 -0.62 -2.36
N ILE A 138 -8.30 -1.29 -1.91
CA ILE A 138 -8.32 -2.13 -0.70
C ILE A 138 -7.35 -1.57 0.33
N ILE A 139 -7.77 -1.56 1.58
CA ILE A 139 -6.92 -1.15 2.70
C ILE A 139 -6.85 -2.29 3.70
N LYS A 140 -5.65 -2.73 4.01
CA LYS A 140 -5.36 -3.68 5.08
C LYS A 140 -5.06 -2.90 6.35
N PHE A 141 -5.89 -3.09 7.36
CA PHE A 141 -5.83 -2.43 8.67
C PHE A 141 -5.19 -3.31 9.75
N GLY A 142 -4.89 -2.66 10.84
CA GLY A 142 -4.53 -3.29 12.11
C GLY A 142 -3.03 -3.49 12.29
N ARG A 143 -2.57 -3.14 13.49
CA ARG A 143 -1.18 -3.30 13.93
C ARG A 143 -0.82 -4.76 14.08
N PHE A 144 0.42 -5.08 13.77
CA PHE A 144 0.93 -6.41 14.10
C PHE A 144 1.00 -6.59 15.62
N ILE A 145 0.42 -7.68 16.10
CA ILE A 145 0.47 -8.11 17.50
C ILE A 145 1.20 -9.46 17.55
N PRO A 146 2.37 -9.53 18.22
CA PRO A 146 3.14 -10.77 18.27
C PRO A 146 2.37 -11.88 19.02
N ARG A 147 2.68 -13.13 18.67
CA ARG A 147 2.09 -14.35 19.26
C ARG A 147 0.61 -14.57 19.00
N ARG A 148 -0.03 -13.76 18.14
CA ARG A 148 -1.35 -14.06 17.60
C ARG A 148 -1.25 -15.05 16.44
N HIS A 149 -2.34 -15.76 16.19
CA HIS A 149 -2.42 -16.66 15.05
C HIS A 149 -2.40 -15.88 13.74
N HIS A 150 -1.87 -16.48 12.70
CA HIS A 150 -2.01 -15.98 11.35
C HIS A 150 -3.47 -16.14 10.90
N LYS A 151 -3.90 -15.30 9.98
CA LYS A 151 -5.24 -15.34 9.43
C LYS A 151 -5.20 -15.15 7.92
N PHE A 152 -5.80 -16.08 7.19
CA PHE A 152 -5.99 -15.87 5.75
C PHE A 152 -7.06 -14.81 5.52
N ASP A 153 -6.75 -13.82 4.67
CA ASP A 153 -7.67 -12.77 4.26
C ASP A 153 -8.10 -13.02 2.81
N GLU A 154 -9.38 -13.29 2.60
CA GLU A 154 -9.93 -13.64 1.28
C GLU A 154 -9.89 -12.47 0.30
N LEU A 155 -10.02 -11.23 0.77
CA LEU A 155 -9.99 -10.04 -0.07
C LEU A 155 -8.61 -9.82 -0.66
N LEU A 156 -7.58 -9.97 0.17
CA LEU A 156 -6.18 -9.87 -0.25
C LEU A 156 -5.67 -11.16 -0.92
N GLY A 157 -6.21 -12.32 -0.52
CA GLY A 157 -5.76 -13.63 -0.99
C GLY A 157 -4.43 -14.07 -0.38
N VAL A 158 -4.06 -13.53 0.78
CA VAL A 158 -2.81 -13.81 1.48
C VAL A 158 -3.03 -14.05 2.97
N GLU A 159 -2.05 -14.66 3.62
CA GLU A 159 -2.03 -14.87 5.06
C GLU A 159 -1.50 -13.64 5.79
N LEU A 160 -2.31 -13.07 6.69
CA LEU A 160 -1.92 -11.94 7.54
C LEU A 160 -1.16 -12.42 8.77
N ALA A 161 -0.24 -11.60 9.23
CA ALA A 161 0.70 -11.95 10.30
C ALA A 161 0.07 -12.04 11.70
N SER A 162 -1.12 -11.47 11.89
CA SER A 162 -1.89 -11.58 13.14
C SER A 162 -3.40 -11.49 12.86
N ASP A 163 -4.20 -12.22 13.62
CA ASP A 163 -5.64 -12.42 13.39
C ASP A 163 -6.53 -11.20 13.65
N ASN A 164 -5.98 -10.16 14.28
CA ASN A 164 -6.64 -8.85 14.40
C ASN A 164 -6.54 -8.00 13.14
N GLN A 165 -5.67 -8.38 12.20
CA GLN A 165 -5.55 -7.68 10.92
C GLN A 165 -6.66 -8.12 9.96
N TYR A 166 -7.09 -7.21 9.10
CA TYR A 166 -8.15 -7.44 8.13
C TYR A 166 -8.08 -6.46 6.99
N ALA A 167 -8.71 -6.78 5.88
CA ALA A 167 -8.82 -5.88 4.73
C ALA A 167 -10.26 -5.46 4.46
N MET A 168 -10.43 -4.25 3.96
CA MET A 168 -11.71 -3.70 3.52
C MET A 168 -11.55 -2.94 2.20
N ARG A 169 -12.61 -2.91 1.40
CA ARG A 169 -12.68 -2.01 0.25
C ARG A 169 -12.90 -0.57 0.74
N LEU A 170 -12.30 0.40 0.06
CA LEU A 170 -12.50 1.80 0.41
C LEU A 170 -13.96 2.23 0.29
N GLU A 171 -14.69 1.69 -0.69
CA GLU A 171 -16.11 1.98 -0.91
C GLU A 171 -17.04 1.51 0.23
N ASP A 172 -16.61 0.49 0.99
CA ASP A 172 -17.35 -0.02 2.15
C ASP A 172 -17.09 0.83 3.42
N LEU A 173 -16.08 1.71 3.37
CA LEU A 173 -15.67 2.58 4.47
C LEU A 173 -16.27 3.99 4.39
N LEU A 174 -16.56 4.48 3.19
CA LEU A 174 -17.02 5.85 2.90
C LEU A 174 -18.49 5.89 2.55
#